data_0815794723ad251de1a5eed5fb83d018
#
_entry.id   0815794723ad251de1a5eed5fb83d018
#
_cell.length_a   1.000
_cell.length_b   1.000
_cell.length_c   1.000
_cell.angle_alpha   90.00
_cell.angle_beta   90.00
_cell.angle_gamma   90.00
#
_symmetry.space_group_name_H-M   'P 1'
#
loop_
_entity.id
_entity.type
_entity.pdbx_description
1 polymer ?
#
loop_
_entity_poly.entity_id
_entity_poly.type
_entity_poly.pdbx_seq_one_letter_code
_entity_poly.pdbx_strand_id
1 'polypeptide(L)'
;MQWVVVTRWVRTRTAHITHGPFCQHTQHYQWLGVLIVMLMLVGYPAAADPGDTRRLAMLVAAPWEGETAMHNDLVATYTVLRQRGFAPEEFLVLEGPLTRSLLLAFLQDVHRRIEAWPRGEVWFFFSGHGTLRGTTAADAQAGLLFTSALHPSPEDQVWWEEVFAALQAPPAVQVLLLPDS
;
A
#
# COMPACT_ATOMS: atom_id res chain seq x y z
N MET A 1 -4.28 19.75 3.85
CA MET A 1 -3.80 18.37 3.79
C MET A 1 -4.29 17.80 2.47
N GLN A 2 -3.38 17.46 1.57
CA GLN A 2 -3.75 16.99 0.24
C GLN A 2 -3.39 15.49 0.18
N TRP A 3 -4.42 14.63 0.23
CA TRP A 3 -4.27 13.18 0.09
C TRP A 3 -4.46 12.81 -1.38
N VAL A 4 -3.51 12.08 -1.94
CA VAL A 4 -3.67 11.46 -3.26
C VAL A 4 -3.82 9.97 -3.03
N VAL A 5 -5.05 9.48 -3.13
CA VAL A 5 -5.35 8.04 -3.05
C VAL A 5 -5.43 7.50 -4.48
N VAL A 6 -4.48 6.67 -4.86
CA VAL A 6 -4.52 5.96 -6.14
C VAL A 6 -5.06 4.56 -5.86
N THR A 7 -6.39 4.40 -5.92
CA THR A 7 -7.03 3.09 -5.77
C THR A 7 -7.29 2.47 -7.13
N ARG A 8 -6.81 1.27 -7.34
CA ARG A 8 -7.21 0.41 -8.46
C ARG A 8 -8.14 -0.68 -7.94
N TRP A 9 -9.42 -0.58 -8.21
CA TRP A 9 -10.36 -1.67 -8.02
C TRP A 9 -10.11 -2.76 -9.06
N VAL A 10 -9.48 -3.85 -8.65
CA VAL A 10 -9.48 -5.08 -9.44
C VAL A 10 -10.81 -5.78 -9.17
N ARG A 11 -11.72 -5.71 -10.14
CA ARG A 11 -13.01 -6.41 -10.10
C ARG A 11 -12.75 -7.90 -10.22
N THR A 12 -12.66 -8.61 -9.12
CA THR A 12 -12.67 -10.08 -9.12
C THR A 12 -14.03 -10.57 -9.60
N ARG A 13 -14.11 -11.01 -10.86
CA ARG A 13 -15.24 -11.82 -11.31
C ARG A 13 -15.10 -13.19 -10.66
N THR A 14 -16.06 -13.54 -9.82
CA THR A 14 -16.28 -14.91 -9.39
C THR A 14 -16.58 -15.74 -10.65
N ALA A 15 -15.58 -16.48 -11.15
CA ALA A 15 -15.77 -17.40 -12.24
C ALA A 15 -16.16 -18.75 -11.65
N HIS A 16 -17.36 -19.22 -11.95
CA HIS A 16 -17.72 -20.62 -11.79
C HIS A 16 -16.73 -21.48 -12.57
N ILE A 17 -16.02 -22.35 -11.87
CA ILE A 17 -15.06 -23.27 -12.46
C ILE A 17 -15.84 -24.38 -13.15
N THR A 18 -15.97 -24.29 -14.47
CA THR A 18 -16.20 -25.45 -15.33
C THR A 18 -14.85 -25.87 -15.88
N HIS A 19 -14.45 -27.09 -15.57
CA HIS A 19 -13.22 -27.68 -16.07
C HIS A 19 -13.19 -27.74 -17.61
N GLY A 20 -12.33 -26.90 -18.23
CA GLY A 20 -11.99 -26.98 -19.65
C GLY A 20 -10.51 -26.56 -19.82
N PRO A 21 -9.78 -27.14 -20.80
CA PRO A 21 -8.33 -26.97 -20.95
C PRO A 21 -7.99 -25.66 -21.65
N PHE A 22 -7.87 -24.57 -20.90
CA PHE A 22 -7.31 -23.32 -21.42
C PHE A 22 -6.47 -22.63 -20.34
N CYS A 23 -5.25 -23.08 -20.23
CA CYS A 23 -4.24 -22.54 -19.33
C CYS A 23 -3.17 -21.79 -20.13
N GLN A 24 -3.52 -20.65 -20.80
CA GLN A 24 -2.52 -19.82 -21.49
C GLN A 24 -2.78 -18.30 -21.50
N HIS A 25 -3.85 -17.78 -20.87
CA HIS A 25 -4.15 -16.32 -20.99
C HIS A 25 -3.94 -15.49 -19.71
N THR A 26 -3.49 -16.06 -18.61
CA THR A 26 -3.32 -15.36 -17.34
C THR A 26 -2.02 -14.53 -17.24
N GLN A 27 -1.01 -14.81 -18.05
CA GLN A 27 0.28 -14.08 -17.98
C GLN A 27 0.21 -12.65 -18.54
N HIS A 28 -0.71 -12.33 -19.45
CA HIS A 28 -0.76 -11.00 -20.07
C HIS A 28 -1.33 -9.88 -19.16
N TYR A 29 -2.11 -10.22 -18.15
CA TYR A 29 -2.74 -9.21 -17.28
C TYR A 29 -1.81 -8.72 -16.16
N GLN A 30 -0.83 -9.53 -15.74
CA GLN A 30 0.18 -9.12 -14.75
C GLN A 30 1.08 -8.00 -15.30
N TRP A 31 1.48 -8.09 -16.58
CA TRP A 31 2.32 -7.07 -17.21
C TRP A 31 1.58 -5.75 -17.45
N LEU A 32 0.26 -5.81 -17.69
CA LEU A 32 -0.56 -4.60 -17.87
C LEU A 32 -0.66 -3.78 -16.57
N GLY A 33 -0.67 -4.45 -15.42
CA GLY A 33 -0.68 -3.83 -14.10
C GLY A 33 0.58 -3.03 -13.82
N VAL A 34 1.73 -3.64 -14.06
CA VAL A 34 3.05 -3.00 -13.91
C VAL A 34 3.21 -1.84 -14.90
N LEU A 35 2.73 -1.99 -16.14
CA LEU A 35 2.84 -0.94 -17.17
C LEU A 35 2.01 0.30 -16.84
N ILE A 36 0.82 0.16 -16.25
CA ILE A 36 -0.04 1.29 -15.87
C ILE A 36 0.51 2.03 -14.65
N VAL A 37 1.07 1.30 -13.67
CA VAL A 37 1.81 1.92 -12.56
C VAL A 37 3.03 2.68 -13.11
N MET A 38 3.75 2.13 -14.07
CA MET A 38 4.85 2.81 -14.75
C MET A 38 4.41 4.07 -15.51
N LEU A 39 3.26 4.05 -16.21
CA LEU A 39 2.77 5.22 -16.97
C LEU A 39 2.26 6.35 -16.05
N MET A 40 1.61 6.03 -14.93
CA MET A 40 1.18 7.04 -13.95
C MET A 40 2.35 7.73 -13.25
N LEU A 41 3.51 7.06 -13.22
CA LEU A 41 4.73 7.56 -12.60
C LEU A 41 5.58 8.48 -13.51
N VAL A 42 5.32 8.48 -14.83
CA VAL A 42 6.10 9.29 -15.79
C VAL A 42 5.63 10.76 -15.85
N GLY A 43 4.44 11.07 -15.36
CA GLY A 43 3.81 12.38 -15.51
C GLY A 43 4.03 13.40 -14.39
N TYR A 44 4.81 13.12 -13.36
CA TYR A 44 5.09 14.13 -12.34
C TYR A 44 6.20 15.07 -12.81
N PRO A 45 5.92 16.37 -12.94
CA PRO A 45 6.96 17.33 -13.28
C PRO A 45 8.06 17.31 -12.21
N ALA A 46 9.26 17.03 -12.62
CA ALA A 46 10.45 17.27 -11.83
C ALA A 46 10.66 18.79 -11.70
N ALA A 47 9.99 19.40 -10.75
CA ALA A 47 10.11 20.82 -10.46
C ALA A 47 10.09 21.07 -8.96
N ALA A 48 11.16 20.73 -8.28
CA ALA A 48 11.58 21.35 -7.03
C ALA A 48 13.08 21.08 -6.88
N ASP A 49 13.80 22.07 -6.40
CA ASP A 49 15.21 21.99 -6.06
C ASP A 49 15.47 20.68 -5.27
N PRO A 50 16.30 19.74 -5.76
CA PRO A 50 16.47 18.41 -5.14
C PRO A 50 17.10 18.47 -3.73
N GLY A 51 17.55 19.64 -3.28
CA GLY A 51 18.33 19.79 -2.05
C GLY A 51 17.55 19.72 -0.74
N ASP A 52 16.21 19.85 -0.73
CA ASP A 52 15.46 20.05 0.52
C ASP A 52 14.18 19.19 0.67
N THR A 53 13.85 18.34 -0.29
CA THR A 53 12.68 17.47 -0.21
C THR A 53 13.05 16.14 0.43
N ARG A 54 12.62 15.93 1.67
CA ARG A 54 12.81 14.66 2.39
C ARG A 54 11.85 13.61 1.84
N ARG A 55 12.30 12.36 1.79
CA ARG A 55 11.51 11.25 1.27
C ARG A 55 11.52 10.07 2.23
N LEU A 56 10.42 9.35 2.27
CA LEU A 56 10.29 8.09 3.03
C LEU A 56 9.36 7.14 2.28
N ALA A 57 9.81 5.92 2.09
CA ALA A 57 8.99 4.83 1.56
C ALA A 57 8.68 3.83 2.68
N MET A 58 7.41 3.65 2.97
CA MET A 58 6.89 2.65 3.88
C MET A 58 6.38 1.48 3.04
N LEU A 59 7.02 0.33 3.15
CA LEU A 59 6.62 -0.88 2.43
C LEU A 59 6.09 -1.89 3.45
N VAL A 60 4.81 -2.21 3.33
CA VAL A 60 4.12 -3.14 4.22
C VAL A 60 3.59 -4.31 3.43
N ALA A 61 3.97 -5.54 3.82
CA ALA A 61 3.42 -6.77 3.27
C ALA A 61 2.84 -7.63 4.38
N ALA A 62 1.56 -7.99 4.23
CA ALA A 62 0.80 -8.77 5.20
C ALA A 62 0.35 -10.11 4.59
N PRO A 63 1.27 -11.06 4.32
CA PRO A 63 0.91 -12.36 3.77
C PRO A 63 0.17 -13.20 4.81
N TRP A 64 -0.83 -13.97 4.34
CA TRP A 64 -1.34 -15.09 5.10
C TRP A 64 -0.36 -16.27 5.00
N GLU A 65 -0.57 -17.28 5.83
CA GLU A 65 0.31 -18.45 5.84
C GLU A 65 0.45 -19.08 4.44
N GLY A 66 1.68 -19.22 3.98
CA GLY A 66 2.02 -19.83 2.68
C GLY A 66 1.94 -18.90 1.48
N GLU A 67 1.55 -17.65 1.63
CA GLU A 67 1.50 -16.67 0.53
C GLU A 67 2.86 -16.00 0.30
N THR A 68 3.33 -16.01 -0.95
CA THR A 68 4.58 -15.37 -1.35
C THR A 68 4.38 -14.17 -2.29
N ALA A 69 3.16 -13.98 -2.80
CA ALA A 69 2.86 -12.91 -3.75
C ALA A 69 3.17 -11.53 -3.17
N MET A 70 2.76 -11.29 -1.93
CA MET A 70 2.95 -9.99 -1.25
C MET A 70 4.42 -9.67 -0.99
N HIS A 71 5.25 -10.69 -0.72
CA HIS A 71 6.71 -10.54 -0.68
C HIS A 71 7.25 -10.06 -2.03
N ASN A 72 6.83 -10.71 -3.13
CA ASN A 72 7.28 -10.34 -4.47
C ASN A 72 6.88 -8.91 -4.84
N ASP A 73 5.67 -8.48 -4.48
CA ASP A 73 5.17 -7.12 -4.72
C ASP A 73 5.97 -6.08 -3.92
N LEU A 74 6.31 -6.41 -2.67
CA LEU A 74 7.18 -5.59 -1.83
C LEU A 74 8.57 -5.43 -2.46
N VAL A 75 9.20 -6.53 -2.88
CA VAL A 75 10.52 -6.53 -3.54
C VAL A 75 10.49 -5.75 -4.85
N ALA A 76 9.43 -5.94 -5.66
CA ALA A 76 9.25 -5.20 -6.90
C ALA A 76 9.12 -3.69 -6.65
N THR A 77 8.30 -3.30 -5.67
CA THR A 77 8.10 -1.90 -5.30
C THR A 77 9.39 -1.28 -4.76
N TYR A 78 10.09 -1.98 -3.86
CA TYR A 78 11.42 -1.55 -3.39
C TYR A 78 12.38 -1.29 -4.55
N THR A 79 12.45 -2.24 -5.50
CA THR A 79 13.34 -2.15 -6.66
C THR A 79 13.02 -0.92 -7.52
N VAL A 80 11.72 -0.68 -7.81
CA VAL A 80 11.29 0.49 -8.58
C VAL A 80 11.63 1.79 -7.88
N LEU A 81 11.41 1.90 -6.57
CA LEU A 81 11.72 3.10 -5.81
C LEU A 81 13.24 3.33 -5.72
N ARG A 82 14.04 2.26 -5.59
CA ARG A 82 15.51 2.35 -5.69
C ARG A 82 15.96 2.91 -7.04
N GLN A 83 15.36 2.45 -8.13
CA GLN A 83 15.63 2.97 -9.49
C GLN A 83 15.21 4.44 -9.65
N ARG A 84 14.25 4.91 -8.85
CA ARG A 84 13.83 6.32 -8.77
C ARG A 84 14.70 7.17 -7.86
N GLY A 85 15.80 6.61 -7.35
CA GLY A 85 16.78 7.32 -6.55
C GLY A 85 16.46 7.41 -5.07
N PHE A 86 15.51 6.59 -4.54
CA PHE A 86 15.39 6.46 -3.09
C PHE A 86 16.66 5.80 -2.52
N ALA A 87 17.24 6.42 -1.50
CA ALA A 87 18.36 5.86 -0.77
C ALA A 87 17.92 4.71 0.15
N PRO A 88 18.79 3.74 0.52
CA PRO A 88 18.41 2.64 1.40
C PRO A 88 17.80 3.08 2.72
N GLU A 89 18.29 4.16 3.29
CA GLU A 89 17.85 4.75 4.57
C GLU A 89 16.47 5.44 4.50
N GLU A 90 15.97 5.68 3.29
CA GLU A 90 14.64 6.22 3.03
C GLU A 90 13.56 5.14 3.03
N PHE A 91 13.90 3.88 3.32
CA PHE A 91 12.94 2.79 3.39
C PHE A 91 12.67 2.34 4.82
N LEU A 92 11.40 2.11 5.11
CA LEU A 92 10.93 1.34 6.25
C LEU A 92 10.11 0.16 5.73
N VAL A 93 10.49 -1.04 6.14
CA VAL A 93 9.86 -2.27 5.68
C VAL A 93 9.24 -2.99 6.87
N LEU A 94 7.99 -3.40 6.74
CA LEU A 94 7.26 -4.22 7.69
C LEU A 94 6.65 -5.39 6.92
N GLU A 95 7.13 -6.60 7.17
CA GLU A 95 6.68 -7.81 6.48
C GLU A 95 6.46 -8.96 7.47
N GLY A 96 5.41 -9.72 7.25
CA GLY A 96 5.10 -10.92 8.01
C GLY A 96 3.70 -10.88 8.63
N PRO A 97 3.43 -11.74 9.63
CA PRO A 97 2.17 -11.71 10.35
C PRO A 97 1.97 -10.36 11.04
N LEU A 98 0.94 -9.63 10.65
CA LEU A 98 0.63 -8.33 11.22
C LEU A 98 -0.53 -8.41 12.20
N THR A 99 -0.51 -7.45 13.12
CA THR A 99 -1.66 -7.11 13.96
C THR A 99 -1.96 -5.62 13.83
N ARG A 100 -3.17 -5.22 14.19
CA ARG A 100 -3.56 -3.82 14.28
C ARG A 100 -2.58 -3.00 15.12
N SER A 101 -2.28 -3.49 16.32
CA SER A 101 -1.36 -2.82 17.25
C SER A 101 0.04 -2.64 16.64
N LEU A 102 0.56 -3.65 15.96
CA LEU A 102 1.88 -3.57 15.31
C LEU A 102 1.90 -2.54 14.18
N LEU A 103 0.91 -2.56 13.28
CA LEU A 103 0.85 -1.59 12.19
C LEU A 103 0.69 -0.16 12.72
N LEU A 104 -0.20 0.07 13.69
CA LEU A 104 -0.38 1.41 14.26
C LEU A 104 0.86 1.91 14.97
N ALA A 105 1.60 1.05 15.69
CA ALA A 105 2.88 1.42 16.29
C ALA A 105 3.94 1.80 15.23
N PHE A 106 3.99 1.05 14.12
CA PHE A 106 4.86 1.37 13.00
C PHE A 106 4.51 2.73 12.36
N LEU A 107 3.22 3.02 12.15
CA LEU A 107 2.77 4.32 11.62
C LEU A 107 3.09 5.48 12.56
N GLN A 108 2.97 5.29 13.88
CA GLN A 108 3.36 6.27 14.88
C GLN A 108 4.88 6.53 14.88
N ASP A 109 5.70 5.51 14.63
CA ASP A 109 7.14 5.68 14.47
C ASP A 109 7.46 6.52 13.22
N VAL A 110 6.75 6.28 12.12
CA VAL A 110 6.83 7.10 10.91
C VAL A 110 6.42 8.53 11.21
N HIS A 111 5.30 8.75 11.91
CA HIS A 111 4.86 10.08 12.32
C HIS A 111 5.99 10.85 13.02
N ARG A 112 6.63 10.25 14.03
CA ARG A 112 7.75 10.85 14.76
C ARG A 112 8.94 11.25 13.86
N ARG A 113 9.15 10.51 12.77
CA ARG A 113 10.23 10.83 11.81
C ARG A 113 9.90 12.00 10.91
N ILE A 114 8.62 12.16 10.55
CA ILE A 114 8.18 13.17 9.57
C ILE A 114 7.62 14.43 10.19
N GLU A 115 7.26 14.42 11.48
CA GLU A 115 6.58 15.54 12.16
C GLU A 115 7.36 16.87 12.09
N ALA A 116 8.69 16.79 12.11
CA ALA A 116 9.58 17.95 12.01
C ALA A 116 10.03 18.25 10.56
N TRP A 117 9.46 17.62 9.56
CA TRP A 117 9.85 17.87 8.18
C TRP A 117 9.23 19.18 7.67
N PRO A 118 10.04 20.13 7.19
CA PRO A 118 9.53 21.38 6.63
C PRO A 118 8.82 21.11 5.29
N ARG A 119 9.25 20.06 4.57
CA ARG A 119 8.69 19.61 3.29
C ARG A 119 9.11 18.17 3.03
N GLY A 120 8.25 17.38 2.38
CA GLY A 120 8.61 16.02 2.01
C GLY A 120 7.51 15.22 1.33
N GLU A 121 7.85 13.99 1.01
CA GLU A 121 6.90 13.00 0.49
C GLU A 121 7.06 11.67 1.23
N VAL A 122 5.93 11.05 1.54
CA VAL A 122 5.84 9.72 2.14
C VAL A 122 5.09 8.82 1.17
N TRP A 123 5.70 7.70 0.81
CA TRP A 123 5.10 6.68 -0.02
C TRP A 123 4.69 5.51 0.87
N PHE A 124 3.41 5.25 0.97
CA PHE A 124 2.88 4.11 1.72
C PHE A 124 2.36 3.06 0.74
N PHE A 125 3.12 1.99 0.59
CA PHE A 125 2.74 0.81 -0.14
C PHE A 125 2.26 -0.27 0.83
N PHE A 126 1.13 -0.87 0.54
CA PHE A 126 0.59 -2.02 1.26
C PHE A 126 0.25 -3.11 0.25
N SER A 127 0.78 -4.32 0.46
CA SER A 127 0.36 -5.54 -0.23
C SER A 127 -0.20 -6.52 0.79
N GLY A 128 -1.45 -6.92 0.60
CA GLY A 128 -2.18 -7.77 1.54
C GLY A 128 -3.65 -7.85 1.18
N HIS A 129 -4.46 -8.31 2.14
CA HIS A 129 -5.89 -8.44 1.94
C HIS A 129 -6.65 -7.22 2.41
N GLY A 130 -7.72 -6.88 1.68
CA GLY A 130 -8.64 -5.81 2.03
C GLY A 130 -9.87 -6.33 2.75
N THR A 131 -10.51 -5.45 3.54
CA THR A 131 -11.81 -5.70 4.16
C THR A 131 -12.72 -4.51 3.99
N LEU A 132 -14.03 -4.74 4.11
CA LEU A 132 -15.07 -3.73 4.00
C LEU A 132 -16.05 -3.86 5.17
N ARG A 133 -16.45 -2.72 5.77
CA ARG A 133 -17.60 -2.66 6.67
C ARG A 133 -18.62 -1.64 6.14
N GLY A 134 -19.85 -1.75 6.59
CA GLY A 134 -20.99 -0.96 6.11
C GLY A 134 -21.94 -1.79 5.28
N THR A 135 -23.18 -1.32 5.17
CA THR A 135 -24.27 -2.01 4.48
C THR A 135 -24.66 -1.35 3.16
N THR A 136 -24.25 -0.12 2.95
CA THR A 136 -24.53 0.67 1.75
C THR A 136 -23.24 1.33 1.23
N ALA A 137 -23.27 1.80 -0.01
CA ALA A 137 -22.14 2.54 -0.58
C ALA A 137 -21.82 3.85 0.17
N ALA A 138 -22.81 4.41 0.88
CA ALA A 138 -22.63 5.66 1.61
C ALA A 138 -21.94 5.47 2.97
N ASP A 139 -22.07 4.30 3.58
CA ASP A 139 -21.46 3.96 4.87
C ASP A 139 -20.31 2.94 4.75
N ALA A 140 -19.98 2.56 3.52
CA ALA A 140 -18.88 1.63 3.27
C ALA A 140 -17.54 2.21 3.69
N GLN A 141 -16.81 1.48 4.54
CA GLN A 141 -15.46 1.82 4.96
C GLN A 141 -14.52 0.67 4.60
N ALA A 142 -13.45 1.00 3.91
CA ALA A 142 -12.41 0.04 3.56
C ALA A 142 -11.34 -0.05 4.65
N GLY A 143 -10.71 -1.19 4.75
CA GLY A 143 -9.64 -1.45 5.70
C GLY A 143 -8.71 -2.55 5.21
N LEU A 144 -7.71 -2.84 6.02
CA LEU A 144 -6.68 -3.85 5.82
C LEU A 144 -7.03 -5.06 6.70
N LEU A 145 -6.83 -6.26 6.18
CA LEU A 145 -7.13 -7.52 6.86
C LEU A 145 -5.86 -8.38 6.98
N PHE A 146 -5.57 -8.86 8.19
CA PHE A 146 -4.32 -9.57 8.51
C PHE A 146 -4.52 -11.05 8.80
N THR A 147 -5.73 -11.59 8.62
CA THR A 147 -6.05 -12.99 8.90
C THR A 147 -6.95 -13.58 7.84
N SER A 148 -6.83 -14.88 7.61
CA SER A 148 -7.77 -15.67 6.82
C SER A 148 -8.95 -16.22 7.65
N ALA A 149 -9.02 -15.89 8.94
CA ALA A 149 -10.11 -16.34 9.81
C ALA A 149 -11.47 -15.82 9.33
N LEU A 150 -12.49 -16.69 9.37
CA LEU A 150 -13.85 -16.34 8.94
C LEU A 150 -14.48 -15.22 9.80
N HIS A 151 -14.03 -15.11 11.04
CA HIS A 151 -14.47 -14.08 12.00
C HIS A 151 -13.23 -13.35 12.55
N PRO A 152 -12.73 -12.32 11.85
CA PRO A 152 -11.57 -11.56 12.30
C PRO A 152 -11.87 -10.82 13.60
N SER A 153 -10.90 -10.82 14.50
CA SER A 153 -10.92 -9.99 15.72
C SER A 153 -10.60 -8.52 15.37
N PRO A 154 -10.83 -7.58 16.31
CA PRO A 154 -10.40 -6.21 16.12
C PRO A 154 -8.88 -6.03 15.89
N GLU A 155 -8.03 -6.96 16.36
CA GLU A 155 -6.58 -6.94 16.12
C GLU A 155 -6.19 -7.45 14.73
N ASP A 156 -7.10 -8.12 14.03
CA ASP A 156 -6.85 -8.67 12.71
C ASP A 156 -7.15 -7.69 11.57
N GLN A 157 -7.57 -6.47 11.88
CA GLN A 157 -7.98 -5.49 10.88
C GLN A 157 -7.70 -4.05 11.31
N VAL A 158 -7.43 -3.19 10.32
CA VAL A 158 -7.23 -1.74 10.51
C VAL A 158 -7.99 -0.98 9.43
N TRP A 159 -8.74 0.04 9.84
CA TRP A 159 -9.47 0.89 8.91
C TRP A 159 -8.60 2.02 8.38
N TRP A 160 -8.81 2.44 7.14
CA TRP A 160 -8.01 3.52 6.56
C TRP A 160 -8.04 4.81 7.38
N GLU A 161 -9.15 5.11 8.03
CA GLU A 161 -9.25 6.27 8.93
C GLU A 161 -8.26 6.19 10.10
N GLU A 162 -8.01 4.98 10.63
CA GLU A 162 -7.05 4.75 11.71
C GLU A 162 -5.61 4.88 11.20
N VAL A 163 -5.34 4.40 9.97
CA VAL A 163 -4.05 4.58 9.29
C VAL A 163 -3.74 6.07 9.15
N PHE A 164 -4.70 6.87 8.66
CA PHE A 164 -4.54 8.31 8.49
C PHE A 164 -4.37 9.04 9.83
N ALA A 165 -5.14 8.64 10.84
CA ALA A 165 -5.04 9.21 12.18
C ALA A 165 -3.69 8.90 12.84
N ALA A 166 -3.13 7.69 12.65
CA ALA A 166 -1.85 7.32 13.20
C ALA A 166 -0.67 8.01 12.49
N LEU A 167 -0.75 8.18 11.17
CA LEU A 167 0.32 8.80 10.38
C LEU A 167 0.41 10.31 10.57
N GLN A 168 -0.71 11.02 10.74
CA GLN A 168 -0.80 12.47 11.00
C GLN A 168 0.25 13.31 10.27
N ALA A 169 0.38 13.12 8.96
CA ALA A 169 1.41 13.80 8.18
C ALA A 169 1.26 15.34 8.29
N PRO A 170 2.37 16.09 8.47
CA PRO A 170 2.33 17.54 8.46
C PRO A 170 1.76 18.10 7.15
N PRO A 171 1.16 19.30 7.14
CA PRO A 171 0.54 19.88 5.93
C PRO A 171 1.49 20.04 4.74
N ALA A 172 2.80 20.18 5.00
CA ALA A 172 3.83 20.31 3.98
C ALA A 172 4.38 18.96 3.47
N VAL A 173 3.92 17.85 4.04
CA VAL A 173 4.31 16.49 3.64
C VAL A 173 3.19 15.87 2.80
N GLN A 174 3.51 15.52 1.56
CA GLN A 174 2.61 14.78 0.69
C GLN A 174 2.66 13.29 1.04
N VAL A 175 1.49 12.65 1.15
CA VAL A 175 1.39 11.19 1.34
C VAL A 175 0.77 10.56 0.11
N LEU A 176 1.49 9.61 -0.49
CA LEU A 176 1.01 8.78 -1.59
C LEU A 176 0.67 7.39 -1.03
N LEU A 177 -0.57 6.97 -1.24
CA LEU A 177 -1.05 5.65 -0.83
C LEU A 177 -1.13 4.74 -2.05
N LEU A 178 -0.51 3.58 -1.95
CA LEU A 178 -0.45 2.57 -2.99
C LEU A 178 -0.93 1.21 -2.43
N PRO A 179 -2.24 1.06 -2.17
CA PRO A 179 -2.77 -0.22 -1.73
C PRO A 179 -2.85 -1.20 -2.89
N ASP A 180 -2.35 -2.41 -2.66
CA ASP A 180 -2.51 -3.58 -3.52
C ASP A 180 -3.24 -4.66 -2.70
N SER A 181 -4.58 -4.75 -2.87
CA SER A 181 -5.45 -5.61 -2.06
C SER A 181 -6.67 -6.12 -2.84
#